data_0e6c27b577f8cb0fdb3e4cbacdfef012
#
_entry.id   0e6c27b577f8cb0fdb3e4cbacdfef012
#
_cell.length_a   1.000
_cell.length_b   1.000
_cell.length_c   1.000
_cell.angle_alpha   90.00
_cell.angle_beta   90.00
_cell.angle_gamma   90.00
#
_symmetry.space_group_name_H-M   'P 1'
#
loop_
_entity.id
_entity.type
_entity.pdbx_description
1 polymer ?
#
loop_
_entity_poly.entity_id
_entity_poly.type
_entity_poly.pdbx_seq_one_letter_code
_entity_poly.pdbx_strand_id
1 'polypeptide(L)'
;MNYNIQQWLPTTKKEVEQRGWKSIDVILFTGDAYVDHPSFGGAVIGRVLESLGLNVAIVPQPNWQDDLRGFKKLGKPNLFFGISPGCMDSMVNHYTAAKRRRSDDAYTPDNRSGARPDMPTIVYTKILKELYPDTPVIIGGIEASLRRLTHYDYWKDLLRPSILYESQADMLVYGMGEKPITEICKMLQKGIPFASLTNIPQTSVIRHKNQKYATNKKWQTITLASHEECLSDKRKYATNFRYIEEESNSIHAAKLVQAVGNELIIVNPPYPPMTTAEIDAIYDLPFTRLPPPKYKGKEIPAYNMIRHSITMHRGCFGGCAFCTISAHQGKFIASRSEESILREVQRVCEMPDFKGTITDLGGPSANMYMMKGKDSGICEKCKRPSCLHPTVCKNLNTDHSHLLELYNKVRRDPQVKHCFVGSGIRYDLTMHRTGNKETDAVNREYLETVIKHHVSGRFKVAPEHSSDNVLHLMRKPSFKLFQELTARFNAINKKEHLKQQIIPYFISSHPG
;
A
#
# COMPACT_ATOMS: atom_id res chain seq x y z
N MET A 1 31.71 -9.16 -3.86
CA MET A 1 31.07 -8.01 -4.53
C MET A 1 31.49 -6.74 -3.81
N ASN A 2 32.15 -5.84 -4.46
CA ASN A 2 32.37 -4.49 -3.93
C ASN A 2 31.05 -3.71 -4.11
N TYR A 3 30.24 -3.66 -3.07
CA TYR A 3 29.04 -2.83 -3.07
C TYR A 3 29.44 -1.36 -2.97
N ASN A 4 29.09 -0.55 -3.98
CA ASN A 4 29.16 0.90 -3.83
C ASN A 4 28.03 1.35 -2.91
N ILE A 5 28.35 1.68 -1.65
CA ILE A 5 27.38 2.09 -0.63
C ILE A 5 26.53 3.31 -1.05
N GLN A 6 27.03 4.10 -2.01
CA GLN A 6 26.30 5.25 -2.53
C GLN A 6 25.07 4.89 -3.37
N GLN A 7 24.90 3.61 -3.74
CA GLN A 7 23.72 3.14 -4.44
C GLN A 7 22.47 3.09 -3.53
N TRP A 8 22.63 3.08 -2.21
CA TRP A 8 21.51 3.12 -1.24
C TRP A 8 21.38 4.51 -0.64
N LEU A 9 20.17 4.86 -0.16
CA LEU A 9 20.01 6.05 0.67
C LEU A 9 20.88 5.94 1.93
N PRO A 10 21.55 7.01 2.37
CA PRO A 10 22.40 6.98 3.54
C PRO A 10 21.59 6.75 4.83
N THR A 11 22.14 5.96 5.72
CA THR A 11 21.54 5.60 7.03
C THR A 11 22.38 6.09 8.20
N THR A 12 23.59 6.60 7.94
CA THR A 12 24.55 7.06 8.94
C THR A 12 25.19 8.38 8.51
N LYS A 13 25.72 9.13 9.49
CA LYS A 13 26.43 10.40 9.23
C LYS A 13 27.64 10.19 8.31
N LYS A 14 28.39 9.12 8.51
CA LYS A 14 29.53 8.77 7.65
C LYS A 14 29.12 8.59 6.18
N GLU A 15 27.97 7.94 5.93
CA GLU A 15 27.47 7.75 4.55
C GLU A 15 27.02 9.07 3.92
N VAL A 16 26.53 10.02 4.71
CA VAL A 16 26.18 11.38 4.28
C VAL A 16 27.46 12.16 3.91
N GLU A 17 28.46 12.11 4.78
CA GLU A 17 29.76 12.76 4.54
C GLU A 17 30.48 12.21 3.30
N GLN A 18 30.42 10.91 3.07
CA GLN A 18 30.99 10.27 1.87
C GLN A 18 30.32 10.73 0.57
N ARG A 19 29.09 11.27 0.62
CA ARG A 19 28.42 11.91 -0.53
C ARG A 19 28.80 13.37 -0.71
N GLY A 20 29.59 13.94 0.20
CA GLY A 20 29.94 15.36 0.20
C GLY A 20 28.79 16.28 0.57
N TRP A 21 27.70 15.75 1.16
CA TRP A 21 26.54 16.56 1.54
C TRP A 21 26.82 17.37 2.78
N LYS A 22 26.60 18.69 2.69
CA LYS A 22 26.71 19.60 3.83
C LYS A 22 25.48 19.59 4.72
N SER A 23 24.32 19.25 4.16
CA SER A 23 23.04 19.15 4.85
C SER A 23 22.16 18.10 4.22
N ILE A 24 21.13 17.67 4.95
CA ILE A 24 20.11 16.72 4.53
C ILE A 24 18.81 17.49 4.39
N ASP A 25 18.08 17.30 3.28
CA ASP A 25 16.82 17.99 3.06
C ASP A 25 15.65 17.27 3.72
N VAL A 26 15.63 15.93 3.63
CA VAL A 26 14.59 15.10 4.24
C VAL A 26 15.20 13.90 4.94
N ILE A 27 14.74 13.62 6.16
CA ILE A 27 15.09 12.40 6.89
C ILE A 27 13.84 11.55 7.07
N LEU A 28 13.85 10.33 6.52
CA LEU A 28 12.76 9.38 6.63
C LEU A 28 12.99 8.43 7.82
N PHE A 29 11.98 8.25 8.66
CA PHE A 29 11.95 7.25 9.73
C PHE A 29 10.98 6.13 9.36
N THR A 30 11.41 4.87 9.51
CA THR A 30 10.55 3.73 9.20
C THR A 30 10.59 2.66 10.29
N GLY A 31 9.43 2.05 10.54
CA GLY A 31 9.31 0.91 11.44
C GLY A 31 9.89 -0.40 10.88
N ASP A 32 10.09 -0.49 9.56
CA ASP A 32 10.72 -1.64 8.91
C ASP A 32 12.23 -1.48 8.78
N ALA A 33 12.95 -2.59 8.62
CA ALA A 33 14.30 -2.58 8.09
C ALA A 33 14.33 -1.90 6.70
N TYR A 34 15.39 -1.18 6.38
CA TYR A 34 15.52 -0.57 5.07
C TYR A 34 15.92 -1.62 4.03
N VAL A 35 15.07 -1.79 3.05
CA VAL A 35 15.34 -2.55 1.81
C VAL A 35 15.04 -1.61 0.65
N ASP A 36 16.00 -1.43 -0.25
CA ASP A 36 15.84 -0.53 -1.40
C ASP A 36 15.10 -1.23 -2.54
N HIS A 37 13.82 -1.49 -2.33
CA HIS A 37 12.97 -2.26 -3.23
C HIS A 37 11.61 -1.55 -3.44
N PRO A 38 11.02 -1.57 -4.65
CA PRO A 38 9.75 -0.89 -4.95
C PRO A 38 8.53 -1.40 -4.17
N SER A 39 8.66 -2.52 -3.45
CA SER A 39 7.64 -3.00 -2.53
C SER A 39 7.74 -2.43 -1.11
N PHE A 40 8.78 -1.63 -0.79
CA PHE A 40 8.96 -1.00 0.50
C PHE A 40 8.68 0.50 0.41
N GLY A 41 7.63 0.97 1.08
CA GLY A 41 7.17 2.36 1.00
C GLY A 41 8.24 3.39 1.37
N GLY A 42 9.08 3.11 2.37
CA GLY A 42 10.20 4.00 2.74
C GLY A 42 11.23 4.18 1.62
N ALA A 43 11.53 3.09 0.89
CA ALA A 43 12.41 3.14 -0.29
C ALA A 43 11.76 3.91 -1.44
N VAL A 44 10.48 3.65 -1.72
CA VAL A 44 9.75 4.35 -2.80
C VAL A 44 9.74 5.85 -2.57
N ILE A 45 9.33 6.30 -1.39
CA ILE A 45 9.28 7.73 -1.05
C ILE A 45 10.68 8.33 -1.07
N GLY A 46 11.69 7.62 -0.53
CA GLY A 46 13.07 8.09 -0.57
C GLY A 46 13.60 8.28 -1.98
N ARG A 47 13.35 7.33 -2.88
CA ARG A 47 13.77 7.43 -4.29
C ARG A 47 13.01 8.51 -5.06
N VAL A 48 11.72 8.69 -4.79
CA VAL A 48 10.95 9.82 -5.36
C VAL A 48 11.54 11.16 -4.92
N LEU A 49 11.85 11.33 -3.64
CA LEU A 49 12.46 12.56 -3.13
C LEU A 49 13.87 12.79 -3.72
N GLU A 50 14.69 11.76 -3.81
CA GLU A 50 16.01 11.82 -4.45
C GLU A 50 15.92 12.24 -5.92
N SER A 51 14.91 11.75 -6.66
CA SER A 51 14.67 12.14 -8.06
C SER A 51 14.29 13.62 -8.26
N LEU A 52 13.88 14.31 -7.17
CA LEU A 52 13.64 15.75 -7.16
C LEU A 52 14.90 16.57 -6.87
N GLY A 53 16.06 15.93 -6.77
CA GLY A 53 17.36 16.57 -6.46
C GLY A 53 17.55 16.86 -4.97
N LEU A 54 16.79 16.22 -4.07
CA LEU A 54 16.90 16.39 -2.63
C LEU A 54 17.94 15.43 -2.03
N ASN A 55 18.65 15.87 -1.01
CA ASN A 55 19.50 15.04 -0.16
C ASN A 55 18.62 14.30 0.86
N VAL A 56 18.42 13.00 0.66
CA VAL A 56 17.50 12.17 1.45
C VAL A 56 18.26 11.12 2.24
N ALA A 57 17.98 11.03 3.54
CA ALA A 57 18.50 9.97 4.39
C ALA A 57 17.34 9.16 5.01
N ILE A 58 17.62 7.90 5.37
CA ILE A 58 16.65 7.02 5.99
C ILE A 58 17.17 6.43 7.30
N VAL A 59 16.33 6.47 8.34
CA VAL A 59 16.59 5.90 9.67
C VAL A 59 15.61 4.75 9.89
N PRO A 60 16.01 3.50 9.58
CA PRO A 60 15.17 2.34 9.82
C PRO A 60 15.26 1.89 11.27
N GLN A 61 14.13 1.59 11.87
CA GLN A 61 13.97 0.98 13.18
C GLN A 61 14.84 1.65 14.27
N PRO A 62 14.71 2.99 14.48
CA PRO A 62 15.45 3.65 15.56
C PRO A 62 15.00 3.11 16.92
N ASN A 63 15.94 2.91 17.84
CA ASN A 63 15.60 2.55 19.19
C ASN A 63 14.94 3.75 19.90
N TRP A 64 13.75 3.54 20.43
CA TRP A 64 12.94 4.56 21.09
C TRP A 64 13.00 4.46 22.63
N GLN A 65 13.74 3.49 23.16
CA GLN A 65 13.84 3.16 24.59
C GLN A 65 15.21 3.44 25.19
N ASP A 66 16.16 3.95 24.38
CA ASP A 66 17.50 4.33 24.81
C ASP A 66 17.66 5.87 24.92
N ASP A 67 18.89 6.35 24.82
CA ASP A 67 19.26 7.77 24.81
C ASP A 67 18.84 8.53 23.53
N LEU A 68 18.02 7.91 22.68
CA LEU A 68 17.51 8.44 21.42
C LEU A 68 18.60 8.80 20.39
N ARG A 69 19.77 8.16 20.49
CA ARG A 69 20.88 8.41 19.54
C ARG A 69 20.47 8.11 18.09
N GLY A 70 19.58 7.14 17.88
CA GLY A 70 19.04 6.80 16.57
C GLY A 70 18.28 7.96 15.92
N PHE A 71 17.58 8.77 16.73
CA PHE A 71 16.85 9.95 16.27
C PHE A 71 17.75 11.17 16.11
N LYS A 72 18.83 11.26 16.86
CA LYS A 72 19.77 12.40 16.88
C LYS A 72 20.90 12.30 15.87
N LYS A 73 21.28 11.09 15.43
CA LYS A 73 22.53 10.81 14.68
C LYS A 73 22.71 11.55 13.36
N LEU A 74 21.61 11.92 12.70
CA LEU A 74 21.63 12.65 11.42
C LEU A 74 21.32 14.14 11.58
N GLY A 75 20.93 14.59 12.78
CA GLY A 75 20.60 15.98 13.06
C GLY A 75 19.25 16.39 12.50
N LYS A 76 19.11 17.69 12.21
CA LYS A 76 17.90 18.34 11.70
C LYS A 76 17.93 18.40 10.16
N PRO A 77 16.86 18.02 9.45
CA PRO A 77 16.73 18.23 8.01
C PRO A 77 16.39 19.70 7.67
N ASN A 78 16.66 20.11 6.43
CA ASN A 78 16.32 21.45 5.94
C ASN A 78 14.79 21.63 5.77
N LEU A 79 14.07 20.56 5.37
CA LEU A 79 12.66 20.66 4.99
C LEU A 79 11.74 20.01 6.02
N PHE A 80 11.83 18.71 6.22
CA PHE A 80 10.94 17.98 7.14
C PHE A 80 11.47 16.58 7.51
N PHE A 81 10.92 16.03 8.58
CA PHE A 81 10.98 14.60 8.88
C PHE A 81 9.77 13.87 8.28
N GLY A 82 10.01 12.75 7.60
CA GLY A 82 8.96 11.85 7.11
C GLY A 82 8.89 10.58 7.96
N ILE A 83 7.70 10.14 8.35
CA ILE A 83 7.52 8.95 9.20
C ILE A 83 6.56 7.97 8.52
N SER A 84 6.96 6.70 8.48
CA SER A 84 6.15 5.58 8.03
C SER A 84 6.23 4.42 9.04
N PRO A 85 5.11 3.73 9.34
CA PRO A 85 5.15 2.55 10.21
C PRO A 85 5.87 1.36 9.57
N GLY A 86 6.02 1.37 8.25
CA GLY A 86 6.47 0.26 7.40
C GLY A 86 5.37 -0.24 6.49
N CYS A 87 5.54 -1.44 5.93
CA CYS A 87 4.62 -2.05 4.95
C CYS A 87 3.32 -2.55 5.57
N MET A 88 3.33 -2.90 6.85
CA MET A 88 2.17 -3.37 7.60
C MET A 88 1.84 -2.46 8.78
N ASP A 89 0.58 -2.50 9.19
CA ASP A 89 0.16 -1.97 10.48
C ASP A 89 0.90 -2.72 11.61
N SER A 90 1.55 -1.97 12.50
CA SER A 90 2.43 -2.55 13.51
C SER A 90 1.68 -3.39 14.54
N MET A 91 0.44 -3.02 14.90
CA MET A 91 -0.38 -3.82 15.80
C MET A 91 -0.75 -5.17 15.16
N VAL A 92 -1.11 -5.18 13.87
CA VAL A 92 -1.39 -6.41 13.13
C VAL A 92 -0.13 -7.27 12.99
N ASN A 93 1.03 -6.65 12.81
CA ASN A 93 2.31 -7.35 12.73
C ASN A 93 2.75 -7.95 14.07
N HIS A 94 2.54 -7.23 15.18
CA HIS A 94 3.00 -7.64 16.51
C HIS A 94 2.06 -8.62 17.23
N TYR A 95 0.76 -8.62 16.90
CA TYR A 95 -0.24 -9.39 17.64
C TYR A 95 -1.05 -10.31 16.73
N THR A 96 -1.48 -11.43 17.28
CA THR A 96 -2.50 -12.28 16.68
C THR A 96 -3.89 -11.66 16.86
N ALA A 97 -4.91 -12.20 16.16
CA ALA A 97 -6.29 -11.79 16.37
C ALA A 97 -6.79 -11.98 17.83
N ALA A 98 -6.22 -12.96 18.55
CA ALA A 98 -6.47 -13.18 19.98
C ALA A 98 -5.61 -12.29 20.89
N LYS A 99 -5.05 -11.20 20.38
CA LYS A 99 -4.21 -10.22 21.10
C LYS A 99 -2.94 -10.80 21.75
N ARG A 100 -2.48 -11.97 21.30
CA ARG A 100 -1.21 -12.56 21.75
C ARG A 100 -0.06 -11.97 20.97
N ARG A 101 1.01 -11.56 21.66
CA ARG A 101 2.23 -11.06 21.01
C ARG A 101 2.90 -12.16 20.20
N ARG A 102 3.33 -11.83 18.97
CA ARG A 102 4.12 -12.71 18.11
C ARG A 102 5.58 -12.70 18.57
N SER A 103 6.26 -13.82 18.37
CA SER A 103 7.69 -13.98 18.65
C SER A 103 8.59 -13.45 17.55
N ASP A 104 8.02 -13.21 16.37
CA ASP A 104 8.73 -12.88 15.13
C ASP A 104 8.16 -11.62 14.46
N ASP A 105 9.01 -10.93 13.69
CA ASP A 105 8.68 -9.79 12.84
C ASP A 105 9.41 -9.92 11.49
N ALA A 106 8.68 -10.32 10.46
CA ALA A 106 9.24 -10.56 9.12
C ALA A 106 9.92 -9.34 8.48
N TYR A 107 9.62 -8.14 8.94
CA TYR A 107 10.19 -6.89 8.44
C TYR A 107 11.44 -6.44 9.22
N THR A 108 11.93 -7.27 10.12
CA THR A 108 13.09 -7.00 10.96
C THR A 108 14.23 -7.97 10.62
N PRO A 109 15.51 -7.52 10.70
CA PRO A 109 16.64 -8.41 10.52
C PRO A 109 16.60 -9.57 11.53
N ASP A 110 16.88 -10.78 11.02
CA ASP A 110 16.86 -12.05 11.77
C ASP A 110 15.47 -12.37 12.37
N ASN A 111 14.40 -11.85 11.75
CA ASN A 111 12.99 -12.06 12.15
C ASN A 111 12.69 -11.64 13.60
N ARG A 112 13.49 -10.75 14.18
CA ARG A 112 13.44 -10.41 15.61
C ARG A 112 12.29 -9.48 15.94
N SER A 113 11.37 -9.90 16.80
CA SER A 113 10.29 -9.04 17.30
C SER A 113 10.80 -7.93 18.22
N GLY A 114 10.03 -6.83 18.33
CA GLY A 114 10.31 -5.74 19.26
C GLY A 114 11.33 -4.71 18.75
N ALA A 115 11.66 -4.69 17.48
CA ALA A 115 12.55 -3.68 16.88
C ALA A 115 11.84 -2.36 16.55
N ARG A 116 10.52 -2.30 16.69
CA ARG A 116 9.69 -1.10 16.57
C ARG A 116 8.61 -1.07 17.65
N PRO A 117 8.07 0.11 18.05
CA PRO A 117 6.96 0.20 18.99
C PRO A 117 5.65 -0.30 18.35
N ASP A 118 4.62 -0.52 19.16
CA ASP A 118 3.29 -0.92 18.70
C ASP A 118 2.62 0.13 17.79
N MET A 119 2.96 1.40 18.00
CA MET A 119 2.45 2.53 17.21
C MET A 119 3.61 3.46 16.79
N PRO A 120 4.47 3.02 15.86
CA PRO A 120 5.69 3.75 15.50
C PRO A 120 5.39 5.14 14.95
N THR A 121 4.31 5.31 14.20
CA THR A 121 3.91 6.62 13.69
C THR A 121 3.71 7.64 14.81
N ILE A 122 3.04 7.27 15.90
CA ILE A 122 2.81 8.17 17.05
C ILE A 122 4.09 8.35 17.87
N VAL A 123 4.77 7.24 18.20
CA VAL A 123 5.95 7.28 19.09
C VAL A 123 7.09 8.06 18.43
N TYR A 124 7.40 7.79 17.18
CA TYR A 124 8.49 8.49 16.47
C TYR A 124 8.17 9.96 16.27
N THR A 125 6.91 10.31 15.96
CA THR A 125 6.50 11.71 15.82
C THR A 125 6.72 12.48 17.12
N LYS A 126 6.22 11.96 18.25
CA LYS A 126 6.36 12.63 19.55
C LYS A 126 7.82 12.85 19.94
N ILE A 127 8.67 11.84 19.75
CA ILE A 127 10.12 11.96 19.98
C ILE A 127 10.73 13.07 19.10
N LEU A 128 10.39 13.10 17.81
CA LEU A 128 10.94 14.11 16.90
C LEU A 128 10.41 15.51 17.21
N LYS A 129 9.15 15.66 17.59
CA LYS A 129 8.58 16.96 18.01
C LYS A 129 9.19 17.46 19.32
N GLU A 130 9.56 16.55 20.22
CA GLU A 130 10.28 16.91 21.45
C GLU A 130 11.73 17.35 21.17
N LEU A 131 12.45 16.60 20.32
CA LEU A 131 13.84 16.89 19.99
C LEU A 131 14.00 18.09 19.03
N TYR A 132 13.04 18.30 18.13
CA TYR A 132 13.10 19.30 17.05
C TYR A 132 11.73 19.97 16.85
N PRO A 133 11.27 20.79 17.83
CA PRO A 133 9.90 21.33 17.86
C PRO A 133 9.55 22.19 16.62
N ASP A 134 10.52 22.90 16.07
CA ASP A 134 10.33 23.80 14.92
C ASP A 134 10.44 23.08 13.56
N THR A 135 10.79 21.80 13.53
CA THR A 135 10.94 21.06 12.26
C THR A 135 9.63 20.36 11.92
N PRO A 136 9.09 20.58 10.72
CA PRO A 136 7.87 19.89 10.29
C PRO A 136 8.02 18.37 10.29
N VAL A 137 6.97 17.68 10.69
CA VAL A 137 6.86 16.22 10.66
C VAL A 137 5.68 15.82 9.78
N ILE A 138 5.95 15.06 8.72
CA ILE A 138 4.95 14.46 7.84
C ILE A 138 4.82 12.99 8.17
N ILE A 139 3.60 12.54 8.47
CA ILE A 139 3.31 11.11 8.68
C ILE A 139 2.63 10.51 7.44
N GLY A 140 2.97 9.26 7.13
CA GLY A 140 2.40 8.55 5.98
C GLY A 140 2.31 7.04 6.20
N GLY A 141 2.00 6.30 5.13
CA GLY A 141 1.88 4.85 5.14
C GLY A 141 0.53 4.35 5.66
N ILE A 142 0.45 3.05 5.95
CA ILE A 142 -0.82 2.36 6.23
C ILE A 142 -1.50 2.87 7.50
N GLU A 143 -0.76 3.10 8.59
CA GLU A 143 -1.33 3.59 9.84
C GLU A 143 -1.94 4.98 9.68
N ALA A 144 -1.23 5.90 9.00
CA ALA A 144 -1.72 7.23 8.71
C ALA A 144 -2.99 7.18 7.85
N SER A 145 -3.00 6.37 6.79
CA SER A 145 -4.15 6.24 5.89
C SER A 145 -5.41 5.76 6.60
N LEU A 146 -5.28 4.71 7.42
CA LEU A 146 -6.44 4.08 8.08
C LEU A 146 -6.94 4.88 9.29
N ARG A 147 -6.06 5.68 9.93
CA ARG A 147 -6.35 6.41 11.16
C ARG A 147 -6.41 7.94 10.97
N ARG A 148 -6.62 8.41 9.73
CA ARG A 148 -6.65 9.86 9.41
C ARG A 148 -7.82 10.63 10.00
N LEU A 149 -8.87 9.94 10.44
CA LEU A 149 -10.06 10.45 11.12
C LEU A 149 -10.33 9.60 12.37
N THR A 150 -11.43 9.89 13.09
CA THR A 150 -11.88 9.02 14.20
C THR A 150 -12.01 7.59 13.73
N HIS A 151 -11.38 6.67 14.45
CA HIS A 151 -11.30 5.27 14.10
C HIS A 151 -11.46 4.36 15.31
N TYR A 152 -11.88 3.10 15.07
CA TYR A 152 -11.98 2.08 16.10
C TYR A 152 -10.63 1.38 16.30
N ASP A 153 -10.15 1.38 17.53
CA ASP A 153 -8.96 0.63 17.96
C ASP A 153 -9.40 -0.71 18.56
N TYR A 154 -9.25 -1.78 17.80
CA TYR A 154 -9.60 -3.14 18.18
C TYR A 154 -8.88 -3.62 19.45
N TRP A 155 -7.61 -3.26 19.64
CA TRP A 155 -6.82 -3.74 20.79
C TRP A 155 -7.27 -3.11 22.10
N LYS A 156 -7.64 -1.85 22.09
CA LYS A 156 -8.12 -1.09 23.26
C LYS A 156 -9.64 -1.09 23.38
N ASP A 157 -10.36 -1.60 22.37
CA ASP A 157 -11.82 -1.63 22.28
C ASP A 157 -12.48 -0.25 22.49
N LEU A 158 -11.94 0.76 21.80
CA LEU A 158 -12.45 2.13 21.89
C LEU A 158 -12.26 2.92 20.59
N LEU A 159 -13.01 4.01 20.45
CA LEU A 159 -12.79 4.98 19.39
C LEU A 159 -11.65 5.92 19.77
N ARG A 160 -10.71 6.13 18.86
CA ARG A 160 -9.61 7.08 18.99
C ARG A 160 -9.78 8.23 18.01
N PRO A 161 -9.27 9.44 18.33
CA PRO A 161 -9.26 10.55 17.40
C PRO A 161 -8.30 10.29 16.23
N SER A 162 -8.26 11.22 15.26
CA SER A 162 -7.29 11.16 14.17
C SER A 162 -5.87 10.96 14.68
N ILE A 163 -5.10 10.08 14.02
CA ILE A 163 -3.67 9.87 14.32
C ILE A 163 -2.84 11.17 14.17
N LEU A 164 -3.28 12.06 13.28
CA LEU A 164 -2.65 13.37 13.11
C LEU A 164 -2.77 14.23 14.39
N TYR A 165 -3.96 14.24 15.00
CA TYR A 165 -4.20 14.91 16.28
C TYR A 165 -3.42 14.25 17.42
N GLU A 166 -3.43 12.94 17.50
CA GLU A 166 -2.84 12.17 18.57
C GLU A 166 -1.31 12.18 18.56
N SER A 167 -0.71 12.18 17.37
CA SER A 167 0.74 12.22 17.17
C SER A 167 1.32 13.63 17.24
N GLN A 168 0.50 14.68 17.03
CA GLN A 168 0.91 16.07 16.87
C GLN A 168 1.80 16.31 15.64
N ALA A 169 1.69 15.48 14.62
CA ALA A 169 2.37 15.72 13.35
C ALA A 169 1.79 16.97 12.65
N ASP A 170 2.58 17.59 11.78
CA ASP A 170 2.19 18.82 11.10
C ASP A 170 1.35 18.55 9.84
N MET A 171 1.53 17.39 9.22
CA MET A 171 0.76 16.95 8.06
C MET A 171 0.71 15.43 7.98
N LEU A 172 -0.40 14.93 7.44
CA LEU A 172 -0.57 13.52 7.11
C LEU A 172 -0.73 13.37 5.59
N VAL A 173 0.02 12.44 5.00
CA VAL A 173 -0.13 11.99 3.62
C VAL A 173 -0.75 10.59 3.65
N TYR A 174 -1.94 10.43 3.04
CA TYR A 174 -2.62 9.14 3.00
C TYR A 174 -2.54 8.48 1.62
N GLY A 175 -2.78 7.19 1.56
CA GLY A 175 -2.72 6.42 0.31
C GLY A 175 -1.31 6.31 -0.24
N MET A 176 -1.20 6.26 -1.56
CA MET A 176 0.09 6.18 -2.26
C MET A 176 0.71 7.58 -2.31
N GLY A 177 1.78 7.78 -1.56
CA GLY A 177 2.29 9.11 -1.18
C GLY A 177 3.12 9.83 -2.24
N GLU A 178 3.40 9.26 -3.41
CA GLU A 178 4.36 9.80 -4.38
C GLU A 178 3.94 11.19 -4.93
N LYS A 179 2.67 11.33 -5.33
CA LYS A 179 2.16 12.61 -5.87
C LYS A 179 2.13 13.72 -4.82
N PRO A 180 1.49 13.52 -3.64
CA PRO A 180 1.46 14.57 -2.63
C PRO A 180 2.83 14.95 -2.11
N ILE A 181 3.76 13.99 -1.89
CA ILE A 181 5.09 14.34 -1.40
C ILE A 181 5.90 15.12 -2.45
N THR A 182 5.74 14.78 -3.72
CA THR A 182 6.34 15.53 -4.82
C THR A 182 5.84 16.97 -4.86
N GLU A 183 4.54 17.18 -4.71
CA GLU A 183 3.94 18.53 -4.72
C GLU A 183 4.38 19.34 -3.51
N ILE A 184 4.38 18.74 -2.31
CA ILE A 184 4.91 19.36 -1.07
C ILE A 184 6.34 19.84 -1.30
N CYS A 185 7.23 18.97 -1.77
CA CYS A 185 8.63 19.33 -1.99
C CYS A 185 8.80 20.44 -3.03
N LYS A 186 8.08 20.37 -4.16
CA LYS A 186 8.12 21.43 -5.18
C LYS A 186 7.68 22.80 -4.64
N MET A 187 6.66 22.82 -3.77
CA MET A 187 6.21 24.06 -3.13
C MET A 187 7.25 24.59 -2.14
N LEU A 188 7.84 23.72 -1.32
CA LEU A 188 8.89 24.08 -0.36
C LEU A 188 10.16 24.61 -1.07
N GLN A 189 10.57 23.97 -2.18
CA GLN A 189 11.69 24.44 -3.02
C GLN A 189 11.43 25.82 -3.65
N LYS A 190 10.16 26.19 -3.87
CA LYS A 190 9.76 27.55 -4.30
C LYS A 190 9.69 28.55 -3.15
N GLY A 191 10.06 28.17 -1.94
CA GLY A 191 10.03 29.03 -0.76
C GLY A 191 8.66 29.22 -0.12
N ILE A 192 7.65 28.43 -0.50
CA ILE A 192 6.32 28.48 0.14
C ILE A 192 6.42 27.91 1.54
N PRO A 193 6.01 28.66 2.59
CA PRO A 193 6.10 28.16 3.96
C PRO A 193 5.27 26.90 4.18
N PHE A 194 5.79 25.93 4.94
CA PHE A 194 5.12 24.66 5.23
C PHE A 194 3.70 24.87 5.78
N ALA A 195 3.52 25.80 6.70
CA ALA A 195 2.22 26.11 7.32
C ALA A 195 1.14 26.58 6.30
N SER A 196 1.54 27.02 5.12
CA SER A 196 0.63 27.46 4.04
C SER A 196 0.16 26.30 3.15
N LEU A 197 0.74 25.10 3.28
CA LEU A 197 0.44 23.93 2.46
C LEU A 197 -0.85 23.23 2.93
N THR A 198 -2.01 23.87 2.76
CA THR A 198 -3.29 23.36 3.27
C THR A 198 -4.18 22.72 2.22
N ASN A 199 -3.88 22.91 0.93
CA ASN A 199 -4.74 22.53 -0.19
C ASN A 199 -4.09 21.52 -1.15
N ILE A 200 -3.13 20.74 -0.66
CA ILE A 200 -2.54 19.67 -1.45
C ILE A 200 -3.48 18.47 -1.41
N PRO A 201 -3.90 17.91 -2.55
CA PRO A 201 -4.70 16.69 -2.55
C PRO A 201 -4.01 15.55 -1.79
N GLN A 202 -4.81 14.64 -1.25
CA GLN A 202 -4.33 13.42 -0.57
C GLN A 202 -3.51 13.71 0.70
N THR A 203 -3.74 14.89 1.30
CA THR A 203 -3.16 15.26 2.60
C THR A 203 -4.24 15.50 3.64
N SER A 204 -3.86 15.45 4.91
CA SER A 204 -4.68 15.93 6.03
C SER A 204 -3.89 16.88 6.90
N VAL A 205 -4.55 17.95 7.34
CA VAL A 205 -3.98 19.01 8.19
C VAL A 205 -4.90 19.32 9.35
N ILE A 206 -4.34 19.88 10.43
CA ILE A 206 -5.10 20.36 11.60
C ILE A 206 -5.19 21.88 11.53
N ARG A 207 -6.33 22.43 11.90
CA ARG A 207 -6.55 23.88 12.08
C ARG A 207 -7.45 24.13 13.28
N HIS A 208 -7.14 25.17 14.03
CA HIS A 208 -8.03 25.61 15.10
C HIS A 208 -9.36 26.12 14.50
N LYS A 209 -10.50 25.85 15.16
CA LYS A 209 -11.84 26.21 14.66
C LYS A 209 -11.99 27.68 14.27
N ASN A 210 -11.30 28.56 14.98
CA ASN A 210 -11.34 30.00 14.75
C ASN A 210 -10.27 30.51 13.75
N GLN A 211 -9.41 29.61 13.25
CA GLN A 211 -8.33 29.97 12.33
C GLN A 211 -8.83 29.97 10.89
N LYS A 212 -8.67 31.10 10.18
CA LYS A 212 -8.89 31.13 8.74
C LYS A 212 -7.77 30.36 8.02
N TYR A 213 -8.12 29.55 7.05
CA TYR A 213 -7.17 28.85 6.20
C TYR A 213 -7.62 28.90 4.74
N ALA A 214 -6.65 28.82 3.84
CA ALA A 214 -6.93 28.77 2.41
C ALA A 214 -7.72 27.48 2.07
N THR A 215 -8.79 27.61 1.30
CA THR A 215 -9.61 26.50 0.83
C THR A 215 -9.67 26.47 -0.68
N ASN A 216 -9.62 25.28 -1.26
CA ASN A 216 -9.88 25.12 -2.68
C ASN A 216 -11.40 25.17 -2.93
N LYS A 217 -11.86 26.23 -3.56
CA LYS A 217 -13.30 26.47 -3.83
C LYS A 217 -13.92 25.43 -4.78
N LYS A 218 -13.10 24.67 -5.51
CA LYS A 218 -13.57 23.61 -6.42
C LYS A 218 -13.96 22.33 -5.68
N TRP A 219 -13.50 22.15 -4.43
CA TRP A 219 -13.80 20.97 -3.65
C TRP A 219 -15.09 21.13 -2.85
N GLN A 220 -16.01 20.22 -3.03
CA GLN A 220 -17.13 20.06 -2.10
C GLN A 220 -16.60 19.72 -0.71
N THR A 221 -17.34 20.08 0.33
CA THR A 221 -16.98 19.79 1.72
C THR A 221 -18.10 18.99 2.38
N ILE A 222 -17.74 17.89 3.01
CA ILE A 222 -18.63 17.11 3.88
C ILE A 222 -18.12 17.30 5.31
N THR A 223 -18.97 17.87 6.17
CA THR A 223 -18.71 17.95 7.61
C THR A 223 -19.20 16.66 8.26
N LEU A 224 -18.28 15.95 8.88
CA LEU A 224 -18.55 14.72 9.62
C LEU A 224 -18.99 15.05 11.06
N ALA A 225 -19.69 14.12 11.71
CA ALA A 225 -19.91 14.18 13.14
C ALA A 225 -18.56 14.24 13.87
N SER A 226 -18.47 15.06 14.91
CA SER A 226 -17.24 15.26 15.68
C SER A 226 -16.77 13.97 16.35
N HIS A 227 -15.53 13.96 16.85
CA HIS A 227 -15.02 12.84 17.63
C HIS A 227 -15.90 12.55 18.86
N GLU A 228 -16.27 13.59 19.59
CA GLU A 228 -17.09 13.53 20.79
C GLU A 228 -18.49 13.01 20.48
N GLU A 229 -19.09 13.43 19.36
CA GLU A 229 -20.36 12.91 18.91
C GLU A 229 -20.28 11.42 18.53
N CYS A 230 -19.16 10.98 17.93
CA CYS A 230 -18.93 9.56 17.64
C CYS A 230 -18.76 8.72 18.92
N LEU A 231 -18.16 9.28 19.96
CA LEU A 231 -18.04 8.61 21.27
C LEU A 231 -19.40 8.41 21.92
N SER A 232 -20.32 9.37 21.79
CA SER A 232 -21.64 9.32 22.38
C SER A 232 -22.66 8.51 21.57
N ASP A 233 -22.49 8.40 20.24
CA ASP A 233 -23.42 7.75 19.34
C ASP A 233 -22.71 6.93 18.24
N LYS A 234 -22.76 5.60 18.37
CA LYS A 234 -22.20 4.65 17.41
C LYS A 234 -22.76 4.79 15.99
N ARG A 235 -24.01 5.27 15.84
CA ARG A 235 -24.64 5.49 14.53
C ARG A 235 -23.99 6.66 13.80
N LYS A 236 -23.58 7.72 14.52
CA LYS A 236 -22.83 8.84 13.95
C LYS A 236 -21.46 8.37 13.45
N TYR A 237 -20.77 7.52 14.23
CA TYR A 237 -19.52 6.91 13.78
C TYR A 237 -19.73 6.06 12.51
N ALA A 238 -20.74 5.20 12.47
CA ALA A 238 -21.05 4.38 11.29
C ALA A 238 -21.38 5.25 10.06
N THR A 239 -22.09 6.37 10.25
CA THR A 239 -22.39 7.33 9.18
C THR A 239 -21.13 8.01 8.66
N ASN A 240 -20.23 8.43 9.55
CA ASN A 240 -18.92 8.97 9.17
C ASN A 240 -18.11 7.94 8.36
N PHE A 241 -18.08 6.68 8.80
CA PHE A 241 -17.38 5.62 8.10
C PHE A 241 -17.90 5.42 6.67
N ARG A 242 -19.21 5.49 6.47
CA ARG A 242 -19.81 5.45 5.13
C ARG A 242 -19.29 6.58 4.25
N TYR A 243 -19.26 7.82 4.72
CA TYR A 243 -18.71 8.94 3.96
C TYR A 243 -17.22 8.77 3.66
N ILE A 244 -16.43 8.29 4.63
CA ILE A 244 -15.01 8.01 4.43
C ILE A 244 -14.79 6.96 3.34
N GLU A 245 -15.60 5.90 3.33
CA GLU A 245 -15.52 4.84 2.33
C GLU A 245 -15.95 5.32 0.95
N GLU A 246 -17.09 6.04 0.85
CA GLU A 246 -17.61 6.61 -0.40
C GLU A 246 -16.60 7.56 -1.03
N GLU A 247 -16.08 8.52 -0.25
CA GLU A 247 -15.14 9.53 -0.77
C GLU A 247 -13.75 8.94 -1.06
N SER A 248 -13.32 7.89 -0.36
CA SER A 248 -12.08 7.16 -0.71
C SER A 248 -12.19 6.39 -2.03
N ASN A 249 -13.40 6.14 -2.52
CA ASN A 249 -13.70 5.39 -3.73
C ASN A 249 -14.29 6.25 -4.87
N SER A 250 -14.26 7.57 -4.73
CA SER A 250 -14.77 8.53 -5.71
C SER A 250 -13.63 9.19 -6.48
N ILE A 251 -13.80 9.37 -7.80
CA ILE A 251 -12.85 10.16 -8.61
C ILE A 251 -12.96 11.65 -8.27
N HIS A 252 -14.18 12.13 -8.05
CA HIS A 252 -14.47 13.51 -7.65
C HIS A 252 -14.88 13.55 -6.18
N ALA A 253 -13.93 13.17 -5.32
CA ALA A 253 -14.16 13.10 -3.88
C ALA A 253 -14.29 14.49 -3.25
N ALA A 254 -15.12 14.58 -2.21
CA ALA A 254 -15.23 15.75 -1.37
C ALA A 254 -14.08 15.83 -0.34
N LYS A 255 -13.82 17.03 0.14
CA LYS A 255 -13.02 17.28 1.33
C LYS A 255 -13.84 16.88 2.56
N LEU A 256 -13.23 16.11 3.47
CA LEU A 256 -13.86 15.72 4.73
C LEU A 256 -13.34 16.60 5.87
N VAL A 257 -14.22 17.05 6.73
CA VAL A 257 -13.85 17.86 7.91
C VAL A 257 -14.49 17.26 9.14
N GLN A 258 -13.67 16.93 10.15
CA GLN A 258 -14.11 16.40 11.44
C GLN A 258 -13.56 17.24 12.59
N ALA A 259 -14.41 17.64 13.51
CA ALA A 259 -13.99 18.32 14.72
C ALA A 259 -13.48 17.30 15.77
N VAL A 260 -12.40 17.69 16.47
CA VAL A 260 -11.82 17.00 17.65
C VAL A 260 -11.47 18.09 18.65
N GLY A 261 -12.22 18.20 19.75
CA GLY A 261 -12.07 19.32 20.68
C GLY A 261 -12.22 20.68 19.98
N ASN A 262 -11.22 21.55 20.10
CA ASN A 262 -11.18 22.87 19.44
C ASN A 262 -10.51 22.84 18.05
N GLU A 263 -10.11 21.66 17.58
CA GLU A 263 -9.41 21.52 16.31
C GLU A 263 -10.33 20.93 15.23
N LEU A 264 -10.00 21.24 13.98
CA LEU A 264 -10.58 20.65 12.77
C LEU A 264 -9.53 19.79 12.09
N ILE A 265 -9.87 18.53 11.90
CA ILE A 265 -9.12 17.62 11.02
C ILE A 265 -9.68 17.79 9.62
N ILE A 266 -8.86 18.27 8.70
CA ILE A 266 -9.24 18.55 7.32
C ILE A 266 -8.55 17.51 6.44
N VAL A 267 -9.32 16.63 5.81
CA VAL A 267 -8.83 15.63 4.86
C VAL A 267 -9.16 16.09 3.45
N ASN A 268 -8.14 16.46 2.71
CA ASN A 268 -8.28 16.87 1.32
C ASN A 268 -8.63 15.67 0.44
N PRO A 269 -9.34 15.84 -0.71
CA PRO A 269 -9.68 14.73 -1.60
C PRO A 269 -8.42 14.07 -2.16
N PRO A 270 -8.48 12.79 -2.56
CA PRO A 270 -7.34 12.09 -3.17
C PRO A 270 -6.98 12.68 -4.53
N TYR A 271 -5.74 12.43 -4.97
CA TYR A 271 -5.39 12.63 -6.38
C TYR A 271 -6.21 11.67 -7.26
N PRO A 272 -6.47 12.02 -8.52
CA PRO A 272 -6.90 11.04 -9.52
C PRO A 272 -5.91 9.87 -9.59
N PRO A 273 -6.36 8.66 -9.98
CA PRO A 273 -5.47 7.53 -10.18
C PRO A 273 -4.27 7.90 -11.05
N MET A 274 -3.12 7.32 -10.77
CA MET A 274 -1.92 7.52 -11.60
C MET A 274 -2.16 7.01 -13.01
N THR A 275 -1.68 7.76 -13.99
CA THR A 275 -1.55 7.28 -15.36
C THR A 275 -0.48 6.21 -15.47
N THR A 276 -0.48 5.45 -16.56
CA THR A 276 0.57 4.46 -16.85
C THR A 276 1.96 5.09 -16.86
N ALA A 277 2.12 6.26 -17.48
CA ALA A 277 3.41 6.96 -17.50
C ALA A 277 3.87 7.40 -16.09
N GLU A 278 2.96 7.86 -15.24
CA GLU A 278 3.30 8.26 -13.86
C GLU A 278 3.72 7.04 -13.01
N ILE A 279 3.04 5.91 -13.12
CA ILE A 279 3.41 4.70 -12.35
C ILE A 279 4.70 4.08 -12.91
N ASP A 280 4.91 4.06 -14.23
CA ASP A 280 6.14 3.58 -14.84
C ASP A 280 7.35 4.39 -14.35
N ALA A 281 7.24 5.71 -14.30
CA ALA A 281 8.29 6.59 -13.79
C ALA A 281 8.71 6.24 -12.34
N ILE A 282 7.77 5.78 -11.49
CA ILE A 282 8.08 5.34 -10.13
C ILE A 282 8.88 4.02 -10.12
N TYR A 283 8.49 3.06 -10.97
CA TYR A 283 9.17 1.75 -11.02
C TYR A 283 10.49 1.79 -11.80
N ASP A 284 10.70 2.81 -12.63
CA ASP A 284 11.97 3.06 -13.33
C ASP A 284 13.04 3.75 -12.46
N LEU A 285 12.69 4.22 -11.25
CA LEU A 285 13.66 4.76 -10.29
C LEU A 285 14.76 3.73 -9.98
N PRO A 286 15.97 4.20 -9.62
CA PRO A 286 17.18 3.36 -9.53
C PRO A 286 17.21 2.51 -8.25
N PHE A 287 16.20 1.67 -8.04
CA PHE A 287 16.20 0.71 -6.94
C PHE A 287 17.31 -0.32 -7.12
N THR A 288 18.10 -0.56 -6.07
CA THR A 288 19.08 -1.66 -6.07
C THR A 288 18.41 -3.03 -5.95
N ARG A 289 17.17 -3.09 -5.49
CA ARG A 289 16.39 -4.28 -5.11
C ARG A 289 17.07 -5.13 -4.03
N LEU A 290 17.99 -4.57 -3.27
CA LEU A 290 18.79 -5.24 -2.26
C LEU A 290 18.73 -4.51 -0.91
N PRO A 291 18.87 -5.22 0.22
CA PRO A 291 19.17 -4.60 1.50
C PRO A 291 20.56 -3.94 1.45
N PRO A 292 20.77 -2.80 2.14
CA PRO A 292 22.09 -2.20 2.22
C PRO A 292 23.11 -3.09 2.96
N PRO A 293 24.43 -2.90 2.70
CA PRO A 293 25.49 -3.75 3.24
C PRO A 293 25.51 -3.91 4.77
N LYS A 294 24.94 -2.99 5.53
CA LYS A 294 24.81 -3.10 6.99
C LYS A 294 24.02 -4.32 7.46
N TYR A 295 23.22 -4.91 6.58
CA TYR A 295 22.46 -6.15 6.86
C TYR A 295 23.16 -7.40 6.33
N LYS A 296 24.44 -7.31 5.90
CA LYS A 296 25.21 -8.48 5.45
C LYS A 296 25.21 -9.58 6.53
N GLY A 297 24.83 -10.78 6.16
CA GLY A 297 24.72 -11.92 7.07
C GLY A 297 23.45 -11.96 7.92
N LYS A 298 22.52 -11.03 7.72
CA LYS A 298 21.21 -11.02 8.38
C LYS A 298 20.12 -11.32 7.39
N GLU A 299 19.15 -12.09 7.82
CA GLU A 299 17.97 -12.41 7.02
C GLU A 299 16.83 -11.44 7.31
N ILE A 300 16.16 -10.95 6.27
CA ILE A 300 14.90 -10.18 6.38
C ILE A 300 13.83 -10.99 5.66
N PRO A 301 12.96 -11.72 6.38
CA PRO A 301 12.01 -12.65 5.74
C PRO A 301 11.07 -11.99 4.73
N ALA A 302 10.59 -10.77 5.02
CA ALA A 302 9.76 -10.01 4.09
C ALA A 302 10.49 -9.74 2.76
N TYR A 303 11.79 -9.43 2.79
CA TYR A 303 12.59 -9.27 1.58
C TYR A 303 12.72 -10.59 0.81
N ASN A 304 13.00 -11.69 1.50
CA ASN A 304 13.14 -13.00 0.85
C ASN A 304 11.89 -13.42 0.07
N MET A 305 10.70 -13.04 0.57
CA MET A 305 9.43 -13.33 -0.12
C MET A 305 9.25 -12.55 -1.42
N ILE A 306 9.80 -11.33 -1.50
CA ILE A 306 9.49 -10.39 -2.61
C ILE A 306 10.67 -10.04 -3.51
N ARG A 307 11.90 -10.46 -3.19
CA ARG A 307 13.11 -10.03 -3.89
C ARG A 307 13.08 -10.19 -5.41
N HIS A 308 12.45 -11.25 -5.90
CA HIS A 308 12.26 -11.52 -7.32
C HIS A 308 10.78 -11.38 -7.74
N SER A 309 9.99 -10.58 -7.01
CA SER A 309 8.62 -10.25 -7.37
C SER A 309 8.55 -8.98 -8.21
N ILE A 310 7.58 -8.90 -9.09
CA ILE A 310 7.32 -7.75 -9.96
C ILE A 310 5.87 -7.34 -9.82
N THR A 311 5.66 -6.09 -9.42
CA THR A 311 4.32 -5.51 -9.27
C THR A 311 3.87 -4.90 -10.58
N MET A 312 2.78 -5.38 -11.15
CA MET A 312 2.24 -4.92 -12.44
C MET A 312 1.29 -3.73 -12.31
N HIS A 313 0.61 -3.60 -11.18
CA HIS A 313 -0.37 -2.54 -10.94
C HIS A 313 -0.55 -2.28 -9.46
N ARG A 314 -1.19 -1.16 -9.13
CA ARG A 314 -1.66 -0.79 -7.80
C ARG A 314 -3.17 -0.59 -7.81
N GLY A 315 -3.79 -0.61 -6.63
CA GLY A 315 -5.24 -0.52 -6.47
C GLY A 315 -5.93 -1.88 -6.52
N CYS A 316 -7.15 -1.93 -5.97
CA CYS A 316 -7.97 -3.14 -5.98
C CYS A 316 -9.46 -2.76 -5.91
N PHE A 317 -10.22 -3.09 -6.94
CA PHE A 317 -11.66 -2.82 -6.98
C PHE A 317 -12.51 -3.92 -6.31
N GLY A 318 -11.87 -4.86 -5.60
CA GLY A 318 -12.57 -5.91 -4.85
C GLY A 318 -13.42 -5.37 -3.72
N GLY A 319 -12.95 -4.34 -3.01
CA GLY A 319 -13.68 -3.64 -1.95
C GLY A 319 -14.14 -4.55 -0.81
N CYS A 320 -13.40 -5.63 -0.52
CA CYS A 320 -13.72 -6.54 0.59
C CYS A 320 -13.74 -5.77 1.91
N ALA A 321 -14.78 -5.98 2.75
CA ALA A 321 -15.04 -5.16 3.93
C ALA A 321 -13.93 -5.21 4.99
N PHE A 322 -13.16 -6.28 5.03
CA PHE A 322 -12.05 -6.50 5.97
C PHE A 322 -10.68 -6.08 5.42
N CYS A 323 -10.59 -5.71 4.13
CA CYS A 323 -9.31 -5.52 3.46
C CYS A 323 -8.91 -4.05 3.41
N THR A 324 -7.67 -3.75 3.79
CA THR A 324 -7.14 -2.39 3.81
C THR A 324 -6.55 -1.93 2.48
N ILE A 325 -6.39 -2.83 1.50
CA ILE A 325 -5.75 -2.51 0.22
C ILE A 325 -6.52 -1.43 -0.53
N SER A 326 -7.84 -1.58 -0.72
CA SER A 326 -8.64 -0.56 -1.41
C SER A 326 -8.74 0.75 -0.62
N ALA A 327 -8.70 0.69 0.71
CA ALA A 327 -8.70 1.87 1.56
C ALA A 327 -7.37 2.65 1.53
N HIS A 328 -6.24 1.96 1.26
CA HIS A 328 -4.91 2.57 1.20
C HIS A 328 -4.47 2.86 -0.24
N GLN A 329 -4.56 1.90 -1.15
CA GLN A 329 -4.14 2.05 -2.55
C GLN A 329 -5.23 2.63 -3.47
N GLY A 330 -6.48 2.64 -3.01
CA GLY A 330 -7.64 3.04 -3.80
C GLY A 330 -8.29 1.88 -4.58
N LYS A 331 -9.50 2.16 -5.06
CA LYS A 331 -10.30 1.21 -5.85
C LYS A 331 -9.83 1.14 -7.31
N PHE A 332 -9.39 2.25 -7.87
CA PHE A 332 -9.05 2.33 -9.27
C PHE A 332 -7.66 1.74 -9.54
N ILE A 333 -7.58 0.94 -10.60
CA ILE A 333 -6.33 0.29 -10.96
C ILE A 333 -5.44 1.28 -11.72
N ALA A 334 -4.22 1.45 -11.22
CA ALA A 334 -3.13 2.10 -11.95
C ALA A 334 -2.16 1.02 -12.43
N SER A 335 -2.16 0.75 -13.74
CA SER A 335 -1.36 -0.31 -14.36
C SER A 335 -0.10 0.26 -15.00
N ARG A 336 0.99 -0.46 -14.84
CA ARG A 336 2.24 -0.21 -15.56
C ARG A 336 2.09 -0.62 -17.03
N SER A 337 2.90 -0.02 -17.88
CA SER A 337 3.07 -0.51 -19.25
C SER A 337 3.75 -1.88 -19.28
N GLU A 338 3.52 -2.61 -20.34
CA GLU A 338 4.20 -3.88 -20.58
C GLU A 338 5.71 -3.68 -20.67
N GLU A 339 6.16 -2.64 -21.34
CA GLU A 339 7.58 -2.28 -21.50
C GLU A 339 8.25 -2.03 -20.16
N SER A 340 7.60 -1.30 -19.24
CA SER A 340 8.11 -1.07 -17.89
C SER A 340 8.25 -2.37 -17.11
N ILE A 341 7.26 -3.28 -17.21
CA ILE A 341 7.30 -4.59 -16.56
C ILE A 341 8.44 -5.45 -17.12
N LEU A 342 8.58 -5.51 -18.45
CA LEU A 342 9.63 -6.31 -19.10
C LEU A 342 11.03 -5.77 -18.80
N ARG A 343 11.21 -4.44 -18.71
CA ARG A 343 12.50 -3.87 -18.22
C ARG A 343 12.81 -4.32 -16.79
N GLU A 344 11.81 -4.40 -15.92
CA GLU A 344 12.04 -4.89 -14.56
C GLU A 344 12.32 -6.39 -14.52
N VAL A 345 11.70 -7.20 -15.40
CA VAL A 345 12.06 -8.61 -15.59
C VAL A 345 13.54 -8.76 -15.89
N GLN A 346 14.08 -7.97 -16.83
CA GLN A 346 15.51 -7.99 -17.16
C GLN A 346 16.39 -7.61 -15.96
N ARG A 347 16.04 -6.54 -15.23
CA ARG A 347 16.76 -6.16 -14.00
C ARG A 347 16.76 -7.27 -12.94
N VAL A 348 15.65 -8.01 -12.82
CA VAL A 348 15.56 -9.17 -11.91
C VAL A 348 16.44 -10.32 -12.40
N CYS A 349 16.48 -10.58 -13.71
CA CYS A 349 17.35 -11.60 -14.29
C CYS A 349 18.85 -11.32 -14.09
N GLU A 350 19.22 -10.05 -14.03
CA GLU A 350 20.59 -9.59 -13.76
C GLU A 350 21.00 -9.66 -12.27
N MET A 351 20.05 -9.92 -11.36
CA MET A 351 20.37 -10.03 -9.92
C MET A 351 21.28 -11.23 -9.66
N PRO A 352 22.34 -11.05 -8.83
CA PRO A 352 23.36 -12.09 -8.65
C PRO A 352 22.87 -13.40 -8.03
N ASP A 353 21.73 -13.38 -7.36
CA ASP A 353 21.09 -14.52 -6.71
C ASP A 353 19.88 -15.07 -7.50
N PHE A 354 19.60 -14.51 -8.70
CA PHE A 354 18.53 -15.00 -9.55
C PHE A 354 18.90 -16.36 -10.16
N LYS A 355 18.00 -17.32 -10.04
CA LYS A 355 18.17 -18.71 -10.53
C LYS A 355 17.12 -19.10 -11.56
N GLY A 356 16.52 -18.11 -12.23
CA GLY A 356 15.51 -18.34 -13.26
C GLY A 356 14.05 -18.34 -12.74
N THR A 357 13.80 -17.94 -11.49
CA THR A 357 12.45 -17.95 -10.93
C THR A 357 11.97 -16.55 -10.53
N ILE A 358 10.95 -16.04 -11.23
CA ILE A 358 10.16 -14.90 -10.80
C ILE A 358 9.13 -15.43 -9.81
N THR A 359 9.22 -14.98 -8.54
CA THR A 359 8.41 -15.51 -7.44
C THR A 359 6.97 -15.02 -7.46
N ASP A 360 6.74 -13.83 -8.02
CA ASP A 360 5.41 -13.25 -8.24
C ASP A 360 5.45 -12.24 -9.39
N LEU A 361 4.69 -12.49 -10.43
CA LEU A 361 4.33 -11.48 -11.43
C LEU A 361 2.87 -11.11 -11.19
N GLY A 362 2.65 -10.08 -10.35
CA GLY A 362 1.33 -9.87 -9.77
C GLY A 362 1.06 -8.44 -9.32
N GLY A 363 0.21 -8.32 -8.32
CA GLY A 363 -0.26 -7.07 -7.75
C GLY A 363 -1.18 -7.33 -6.56
N PRO A 364 -1.92 -6.35 -6.04
CA PRO A 364 -2.85 -6.55 -4.92
C PRO A 364 -3.87 -7.67 -5.17
N SER A 365 -4.21 -7.90 -6.42
CA SER A 365 -4.87 -9.09 -6.96
C SER A 365 -4.38 -9.25 -8.40
N ALA A 366 -3.58 -10.26 -8.70
CA ALA A 366 -2.81 -10.36 -9.93
C ALA A 366 -3.63 -10.14 -11.21
N ASN A 367 -4.86 -10.64 -11.24
CA ASN A 367 -5.72 -10.56 -12.43
C ASN A 367 -6.60 -9.31 -12.53
N MET A 368 -6.15 -8.20 -11.93
CA MET A 368 -6.78 -6.88 -12.15
C MET A 368 -5.96 -5.98 -13.06
N TYR A 369 -4.83 -6.46 -13.56
CA TYR A 369 -3.95 -5.71 -14.47
C TYR A 369 -4.71 -5.24 -15.72
N MET A 370 -4.58 -3.95 -16.06
CA MET A 370 -5.23 -3.25 -17.18
C MET A 370 -6.77 -3.21 -17.13
N MET A 371 -7.40 -3.69 -16.05
CA MET A 371 -8.85 -3.66 -15.90
C MET A 371 -9.34 -2.29 -15.44
N LYS A 372 -10.37 -1.78 -16.13
CA LYS A 372 -11.02 -0.49 -15.84
C LYS A 372 -12.49 -0.50 -16.28
N GLY A 373 -13.22 0.55 -15.95
CA GLY A 373 -14.56 0.75 -16.52
C GLY A 373 -14.52 0.98 -18.02
N LYS A 374 -15.49 0.43 -18.75
CA LYS A 374 -15.66 0.61 -20.19
C LYS A 374 -16.04 2.06 -20.52
N ASP A 375 -16.90 2.66 -19.70
CA ASP A 375 -17.30 4.06 -19.73
C ASP A 375 -16.79 4.77 -18.48
N SER A 376 -15.87 5.72 -18.67
CA SER A 376 -15.30 6.53 -17.60
C SER A 376 -16.32 7.43 -16.92
N GLY A 377 -17.30 7.98 -17.66
CA GLY A 377 -18.32 8.85 -17.11
C GLY A 377 -19.22 8.17 -16.08
N ILE A 378 -19.45 6.85 -16.21
CA ILE A 378 -20.13 6.05 -15.19
C ILE A 378 -19.24 5.92 -13.94
N CYS A 379 -17.93 5.71 -14.13
CA CYS A 379 -16.99 5.56 -13.02
C CYS A 379 -16.80 6.87 -12.24
N GLU A 380 -16.83 8.02 -12.91
CA GLU A 380 -16.70 9.34 -12.30
C GLU A 380 -17.81 9.65 -11.28
N LYS A 381 -19.03 9.14 -11.53
CA LYS A 381 -20.20 9.31 -10.66
C LYS A 381 -20.35 8.19 -9.61
N CYS A 382 -19.51 7.16 -9.69
CA CYS A 382 -19.66 5.93 -8.90
C CYS A 382 -19.05 6.08 -7.52
N LYS A 383 -19.88 5.85 -6.47
CA LYS A 383 -19.47 5.80 -5.06
C LYS A 383 -19.45 4.39 -4.47
N ARG A 384 -19.69 3.35 -5.29
CA ARG A 384 -19.67 1.96 -4.81
C ARG A 384 -18.29 1.57 -4.30
N PRO A 385 -18.17 0.93 -3.13
CA PRO A 385 -16.88 0.50 -2.59
C PRO A 385 -16.28 -0.69 -3.35
N SER A 386 -17.12 -1.48 -4.06
CA SER A 386 -16.70 -2.65 -4.83
C SER A 386 -17.26 -2.65 -6.24
N CYS A 387 -16.45 -3.03 -7.23
CA CYS A 387 -16.91 -3.34 -8.58
C CYS A 387 -17.35 -4.81 -8.74
N LEU A 388 -17.17 -5.65 -7.71
CA LEU A 388 -17.45 -7.08 -7.76
C LEU A 388 -18.63 -7.49 -6.88
N HIS A 389 -19.07 -6.64 -5.94
CA HIS A 389 -20.12 -6.96 -5.00
C HIS A 389 -21.27 -5.92 -5.06
N PRO A 390 -22.54 -6.34 -4.95
CA PRO A 390 -23.08 -7.72 -4.83
C PRO A 390 -22.97 -8.54 -6.11
N THR A 391 -22.78 -7.89 -7.24
CA THR A 391 -22.54 -8.51 -8.56
C THR A 391 -21.44 -7.76 -9.29
N VAL A 392 -20.74 -8.44 -10.21
CA VAL A 392 -19.75 -7.81 -11.08
C VAL A 392 -20.39 -6.65 -11.84
N CYS A 393 -19.74 -5.49 -11.78
CA CYS A 393 -20.23 -4.27 -12.41
C CYS A 393 -20.31 -4.44 -13.93
N LYS A 394 -21.47 -4.16 -14.54
CA LYS A 394 -21.66 -4.26 -15.99
C LYS A 394 -20.73 -3.35 -16.79
N ASN A 395 -20.28 -2.23 -16.16
CA ASN A 395 -19.33 -1.31 -16.75
C ASN A 395 -17.86 -1.77 -16.61
N LEU A 396 -17.56 -2.84 -15.85
CA LEU A 396 -16.20 -3.33 -15.68
C LEU A 396 -15.77 -4.13 -16.90
N ASN A 397 -14.60 -3.79 -17.48
CA ASN A 397 -13.91 -4.67 -18.40
C ASN A 397 -13.20 -5.77 -17.63
N THR A 398 -13.55 -7.03 -17.89
CA THR A 398 -12.98 -8.22 -17.22
C THR A 398 -12.15 -9.08 -18.16
N ASP A 399 -11.69 -8.51 -19.27
CA ASP A 399 -10.87 -9.20 -20.26
C ASP A 399 -9.44 -9.42 -19.75
N HIS A 400 -8.96 -10.65 -19.80
CA HIS A 400 -7.62 -11.05 -19.37
C HIS A 400 -6.61 -11.17 -20.53
N SER A 401 -6.93 -10.76 -21.76
CA SER A 401 -6.06 -10.91 -22.95
C SER A 401 -4.68 -10.29 -22.74
N HIS A 402 -4.63 -9.03 -22.28
CA HIS A 402 -3.37 -8.34 -21.98
C HIS A 402 -2.50 -9.08 -20.97
N LEU A 403 -3.12 -9.69 -19.97
CA LEU A 403 -2.40 -10.43 -18.94
C LEU A 403 -1.86 -11.76 -19.46
N LEU A 404 -2.64 -12.46 -20.32
CA LEU A 404 -2.17 -13.67 -21.03
C LEU A 404 -0.99 -13.38 -21.94
N GLU A 405 -1.04 -12.30 -22.71
CA GLU A 405 0.05 -11.88 -23.60
C GLU A 405 1.32 -11.60 -22.79
N LEU A 406 1.21 -10.81 -21.71
CA LEU A 406 2.35 -10.49 -20.83
C LEU A 406 2.96 -11.76 -20.22
N TYR A 407 2.14 -12.66 -19.69
CA TYR A 407 2.62 -13.92 -19.11
C TYR A 407 3.33 -14.79 -20.14
N ASN A 408 2.80 -14.86 -21.36
CA ASN A 408 3.43 -15.60 -22.45
C ASN A 408 4.76 -14.99 -22.88
N LYS A 409 4.88 -13.64 -22.91
CA LYS A 409 6.15 -12.95 -23.21
C LYS A 409 7.20 -13.25 -22.16
N VAL A 410 6.86 -13.13 -20.87
CA VAL A 410 7.79 -13.42 -19.77
C VAL A 410 8.23 -14.88 -19.75
N ARG A 411 7.34 -15.83 -20.06
CA ARG A 411 7.68 -17.26 -20.13
C ARG A 411 8.60 -17.63 -21.31
N ARG A 412 8.59 -16.84 -22.38
CA ARG A 412 9.45 -17.05 -23.55
C ARG A 412 10.86 -16.49 -23.36
N ASP A 413 11.09 -15.71 -22.29
CA ASP A 413 12.41 -15.21 -21.97
C ASP A 413 13.31 -16.37 -21.57
N PRO A 414 14.46 -16.57 -22.24
CA PRO A 414 15.36 -17.72 -22.00
C PRO A 414 15.98 -17.72 -20.60
N GLN A 415 16.04 -16.58 -19.93
CA GLN A 415 16.54 -16.47 -18.56
C GLN A 415 15.50 -16.84 -17.50
N VAL A 416 14.20 -16.89 -17.89
CA VAL A 416 13.08 -17.17 -16.98
C VAL A 416 12.64 -18.63 -17.12
N LYS A 417 13.01 -19.46 -16.17
CA LYS A 417 12.59 -20.88 -16.10
C LYS A 417 11.16 -21.00 -15.55
N HIS A 418 10.85 -20.20 -14.56
CA HIS A 418 9.54 -20.18 -13.87
C HIS A 418 9.09 -18.75 -13.59
N CYS A 419 7.82 -18.49 -13.83
CA CYS A 419 7.18 -17.24 -13.49
C CYS A 419 5.87 -17.57 -12.74
N PHE A 420 5.83 -17.29 -11.44
CA PHE A 420 4.68 -17.64 -10.60
C PHE A 420 3.77 -16.44 -10.33
N VAL A 421 2.54 -16.71 -9.95
CA VAL A 421 1.57 -15.78 -9.40
C VAL A 421 1.41 -16.09 -7.91
N GLY A 422 2.19 -15.41 -7.08
CA GLY A 422 2.21 -15.58 -5.63
C GLY A 422 1.17 -14.73 -4.90
N SER A 423 0.80 -13.58 -5.47
CA SER A 423 -0.15 -12.61 -4.90
C SER A 423 -1.62 -13.04 -4.95
N GLY A 424 -1.93 -14.15 -5.66
CA GLY A 424 -3.29 -14.68 -5.77
C GLY A 424 -4.13 -14.00 -6.84
N ILE A 425 -5.22 -14.63 -7.19
CA ILE A 425 -6.18 -14.16 -8.19
C ILE A 425 -7.60 -14.07 -7.64
N ARG A 426 -8.37 -13.17 -8.22
CA ARG A 426 -9.84 -13.10 -8.03
C ARG A 426 -10.48 -14.08 -9.02
N TYR A 427 -10.83 -15.27 -8.52
CA TYR A 427 -11.45 -16.32 -9.34
C TYR A 427 -12.88 -15.95 -9.80
N ASP A 428 -13.56 -15.06 -9.08
CA ASP A 428 -14.84 -14.50 -9.50
C ASP A 428 -14.74 -13.68 -10.80
N LEU A 429 -13.60 -13.09 -11.12
CA LEU A 429 -13.37 -12.44 -12.42
C LEU A 429 -13.16 -13.47 -13.54
N THR A 430 -12.36 -14.51 -13.28
CA THR A 430 -12.07 -15.55 -14.30
C THR A 430 -13.27 -16.43 -14.61
N MET A 431 -14.18 -16.59 -13.65
CA MET A 431 -15.37 -17.42 -13.77
C MET A 431 -16.64 -16.62 -14.13
N HIS A 432 -16.52 -15.27 -14.18
CA HIS A 432 -17.61 -14.40 -14.58
C HIS A 432 -17.99 -14.63 -16.04
N ARG A 433 -19.29 -14.79 -16.28
CA ARG A 433 -19.85 -14.87 -17.64
C ARG A 433 -20.25 -13.47 -18.10
N THR A 434 -19.51 -12.94 -19.05
CA THR A 434 -19.73 -11.59 -19.58
C THR A 434 -20.88 -11.50 -20.57
N GLY A 435 -21.27 -12.65 -21.15
CA GLY A 435 -22.17 -12.74 -22.29
C GLY A 435 -21.47 -12.56 -23.65
N ASN A 436 -20.19 -12.18 -23.67
CA ASN A 436 -19.34 -12.18 -24.85
C ASN A 436 -18.54 -13.49 -24.90
N LYS A 437 -18.77 -14.29 -25.93
CA LYS A 437 -18.15 -15.63 -26.07
C LYS A 437 -16.61 -15.57 -26.14
N GLU A 438 -16.06 -14.56 -26.79
CA GLU A 438 -14.61 -14.37 -26.94
C GLU A 438 -13.97 -14.03 -25.60
N THR A 439 -14.48 -13.03 -24.88
CA THR A 439 -14.00 -12.66 -23.55
C THR A 439 -14.13 -13.84 -22.58
N ASP A 440 -15.25 -14.55 -22.61
CA ASP A 440 -15.45 -15.72 -21.74
C ASP A 440 -14.49 -16.87 -22.08
N ALA A 441 -14.07 -17.03 -23.35
CA ALA A 441 -13.06 -17.99 -23.76
C ALA A 441 -11.67 -17.58 -23.22
N VAL A 442 -11.28 -16.33 -23.41
CA VAL A 442 -10.02 -15.76 -22.88
C VAL A 442 -9.93 -15.90 -21.35
N ASN A 443 -11.02 -15.61 -20.64
CA ASN A 443 -11.05 -15.74 -19.17
C ASN A 443 -10.86 -17.19 -18.71
N ARG A 444 -11.40 -18.16 -19.45
CA ARG A 444 -11.16 -19.60 -19.20
C ARG A 444 -9.72 -19.99 -19.50
N GLU A 445 -9.18 -19.56 -20.64
CA GLU A 445 -7.79 -19.80 -21.05
C GLU A 445 -6.82 -19.23 -20.01
N TYR A 446 -7.09 -18.01 -19.50
CA TYR A 446 -6.29 -17.40 -18.45
C TYR A 446 -6.23 -18.28 -17.20
N LEU A 447 -7.37 -18.75 -16.70
CA LEU A 447 -7.41 -19.63 -15.53
C LEU A 447 -6.63 -20.94 -15.77
N GLU A 448 -6.80 -21.57 -16.94
CA GLU A 448 -6.06 -22.77 -17.31
C GLU A 448 -4.55 -22.49 -17.37
N THR A 449 -4.14 -21.40 -18.01
CA THR A 449 -2.74 -20.99 -18.13
C THR A 449 -2.10 -20.75 -16.76
N VAL A 450 -2.81 -20.07 -15.86
CA VAL A 450 -2.33 -19.84 -14.48
C VAL A 450 -2.11 -21.17 -13.77
N ILE A 451 -3.08 -22.07 -13.82
CA ILE A 451 -2.97 -23.38 -13.14
C ILE A 451 -1.82 -24.20 -13.73
N LYS A 452 -1.68 -24.24 -15.05
CA LYS A 452 -0.64 -25.02 -15.73
C LYS A 452 0.77 -24.51 -15.51
N HIS A 453 0.96 -23.20 -15.51
CA HIS A 453 2.29 -22.61 -15.68
C HIS A 453 2.71 -21.64 -14.58
N HIS A 454 1.77 -21.11 -13.80
CA HIS A 454 2.04 -20.02 -12.85
C HIS A 454 1.77 -20.39 -11.38
N VAL A 455 1.50 -21.66 -11.10
CA VAL A 455 1.34 -22.21 -9.75
C VAL A 455 2.56 -23.03 -9.38
N SER A 456 3.21 -22.70 -8.27
CA SER A 456 4.41 -23.39 -7.76
C SER A 456 4.11 -24.69 -6.99
N GLY A 457 3.00 -25.39 -7.33
CA GLY A 457 2.51 -26.59 -6.63
C GLY A 457 1.41 -26.31 -5.61
N ARG A 458 1.28 -25.08 -5.11
CA ARG A 458 0.26 -24.66 -4.15
C ARG A 458 -0.51 -23.46 -4.68
N PHE A 459 -1.74 -23.69 -5.13
CA PHE A 459 -2.63 -22.66 -5.60
C PHE A 459 -3.36 -22.00 -4.42
N LYS A 460 -2.88 -20.84 -4.01
CA LYS A 460 -3.45 -20.07 -2.90
C LYS A 460 -4.69 -19.33 -3.36
N VAL A 461 -5.81 -19.57 -2.71
CA VAL A 461 -7.10 -18.90 -2.99
C VAL A 461 -7.77 -18.48 -1.68
N ALA A 462 -8.57 -17.44 -1.73
CA ALA A 462 -9.18 -16.83 -0.56
C ALA A 462 -10.72 -16.86 -0.66
N PRO A 463 -11.38 -18.01 -0.39
CA PRO A 463 -12.83 -18.05 -0.24
C PRO A 463 -13.32 -17.25 0.97
N GLU A 464 -12.50 -17.10 1.99
CA GLU A 464 -12.66 -16.38 3.26
C GLU A 464 -13.63 -17.05 4.24
N HIS A 465 -14.80 -17.53 3.81
CA HIS A 465 -15.79 -18.18 4.65
C HIS A 465 -16.63 -19.18 3.84
N SER A 466 -17.37 -20.05 4.52
CA SER A 466 -18.29 -21.03 3.89
C SER A 466 -19.76 -20.61 3.96
N SER A 467 -20.14 -19.67 4.85
CA SER A 467 -21.49 -19.14 4.97
C SER A 467 -21.70 -17.97 4.01
N ASP A 468 -22.70 -18.04 3.13
CA ASP A 468 -23.03 -16.99 2.19
C ASP A 468 -23.47 -15.67 2.88
N ASN A 469 -24.11 -15.75 4.05
CA ASN A 469 -24.45 -14.56 4.84
C ASN A 469 -23.20 -13.79 5.26
N VAL A 470 -22.20 -14.50 5.79
CA VAL A 470 -20.91 -13.90 6.18
C VAL A 470 -20.15 -13.39 4.95
N LEU A 471 -20.12 -14.16 3.86
CA LEU A 471 -19.51 -13.74 2.60
C LEU A 471 -20.16 -12.48 2.02
N HIS A 472 -21.47 -12.33 2.15
CA HIS A 472 -22.17 -11.11 1.75
C HIS A 472 -21.69 -9.90 2.55
N LEU A 473 -21.56 -10.01 3.88
CA LEU A 473 -21.00 -8.96 4.74
C LEU A 473 -19.54 -8.65 4.41
N MET A 474 -18.75 -9.67 4.08
CA MET A 474 -17.37 -9.55 3.63
C MET A 474 -17.22 -8.95 2.22
N ARG A 475 -18.31 -8.80 1.46
CA ARG A 475 -18.31 -8.43 0.03
C ARG A 475 -17.50 -9.42 -0.82
N LYS A 476 -17.70 -10.72 -0.55
CA LYS A 476 -17.09 -11.83 -1.29
C LYS A 476 -18.15 -12.60 -2.08
N PRO A 477 -17.73 -13.35 -3.13
CA PRO A 477 -18.65 -14.21 -3.88
C PRO A 477 -19.15 -15.40 -3.02
N SER A 478 -20.28 -16.00 -3.42
CA SER A 478 -20.80 -17.20 -2.77
C SER A 478 -19.77 -18.34 -2.74
N PHE A 479 -19.81 -19.14 -1.69
CA PHE A 479 -18.94 -20.32 -1.53
C PHE A 479 -19.09 -21.36 -2.66
N LYS A 480 -20.27 -21.42 -3.29
CA LYS A 480 -20.52 -22.26 -4.47
C LYS A 480 -19.50 -21.99 -5.58
N LEU A 481 -19.12 -20.72 -5.79
CA LEU A 481 -18.14 -20.38 -6.81
C LEU A 481 -16.74 -20.96 -6.50
N PHE A 482 -16.37 -21.03 -5.23
CA PHE A 482 -15.13 -21.72 -4.81
C PHE A 482 -15.21 -23.22 -5.06
N GLN A 483 -16.36 -23.86 -4.84
CA GLN A 483 -16.57 -25.27 -5.14
C GLN A 483 -16.42 -25.54 -6.65
N GLU A 484 -16.99 -24.65 -7.51
CA GLU A 484 -16.82 -24.73 -8.97
C GLU A 484 -15.35 -24.55 -9.38
N LEU A 485 -14.64 -23.60 -8.76
CA LEU A 485 -13.20 -23.42 -9.01
C LEU A 485 -12.42 -24.70 -8.65
N THR A 486 -12.73 -25.30 -7.51
CA THR A 486 -12.08 -26.54 -7.06
C THR A 486 -12.31 -27.69 -8.03
N ALA A 487 -13.53 -27.83 -8.54
CA ALA A 487 -13.84 -28.84 -9.55
C ALA A 487 -13.05 -28.60 -10.85
N ARG A 488 -12.97 -27.38 -11.34
CA ARG A 488 -12.17 -27.01 -12.54
C ARG A 488 -10.68 -27.26 -12.31
N PHE A 489 -10.16 -26.83 -11.18
CA PHE A 489 -8.76 -27.04 -10.81
C PHE A 489 -8.39 -28.53 -10.82
N ASN A 490 -9.22 -29.37 -10.20
CA ASN A 490 -8.99 -30.81 -10.16
C ASN A 490 -9.07 -31.45 -11.58
N ALA A 491 -10.00 -30.98 -12.42
CA ALA A 491 -10.12 -31.44 -13.81
C ALA A 491 -8.88 -31.09 -14.64
N ILE A 492 -8.34 -29.85 -14.48
CA ILE A 492 -7.12 -29.42 -15.16
C ILE A 492 -5.91 -30.22 -14.65
N ASN A 493 -5.75 -30.39 -13.33
CA ASN A 493 -4.67 -31.18 -12.75
C ASN A 493 -4.68 -32.63 -13.28
N LYS A 494 -5.86 -33.24 -13.36
CA LYS A 494 -6.00 -34.60 -13.91
C LYS A 494 -5.63 -34.66 -15.39
N LYS A 495 -6.13 -33.70 -16.18
CA LYS A 495 -5.87 -33.63 -17.65
C LYS A 495 -4.39 -33.43 -17.95
N GLU A 496 -3.73 -32.56 -17.20
CA GLU A 496 -2.34 -32.14 -17.41
C GLU A 496 -1.33 -32.93 -16.55
N HIS A 497 -1.79 -33.99 -15.86
CA HIS A 497 -0.98 -34.81 -14.97
C HIS A 497 -0.20 -34.04 -13.89
N LEU A 498 -0.78 -32.95 -13.37
CA LEU A 498 -0.18 -32.11 -12.34
C LEU A 498 -0.49 -32.64 -10.93
N LYS A 499 0.42 -32.38 -9.97
CA LYS A 499 0.28 -32.76 -8.56
C LYS A 499 0.09 -31.54 -7.65
N GLN A 500 -0.63 -30.54 -8.10
CA GLN A 500 -0.82 -29.30 -7.37
C GLN A 500 -1.96 -29.43 -6.35
N GLN A 501 -1.94 -28.55 -5.34
CA GLN A 501 -2.94 -28.49 -4.28
C GLN A 501 -3.55 -27.10 -4.18
N ILE A 502 -4.85 -27.00 -3.92
CA ILE A 502 -5.49 -25.76 -3.51
C ILE A 502 -5.22 -25.56 -2.01
N ILE A 503 -4.79 -24.34 -1.67
CA ILE A 503 -4.63 -23.89 -0.28
C ILE A 503 -5.66 -22.78 -0.03
N PRO A 504 -6.81 -23.08 0.56
CA PRO A 504 -7.83 -22.10 0.85
C PRO A 504 -7.48 -21.30 2.12
N TYR A 505 -7.67 -19.98 2.06
CA TYR A 505 -7.59 -19.11 3.23
C TYR A 505 -8.99 -18.82 3.75
N PHE A 506 -9.17 -18.97 5.07
CA PHE A 506 -10.41 -18.68 5.78
C PHE A 506 -10.18 -17.67 6.88
N ILE A 507 -11.14 -16.80 7.09
CA ILE A 507 -11.22 -15.87 8.22
C ILE A 507 -12.24 -16.44 9.21
N SER A 508 -11.80 -16.67 10.45
CA SER A 508 -12.67 -17.05 11.56
C SER A 508 -13.11 -15.83 12.37
N SER A 509 -14.20 -15.96 13.10
CA SER A 509 -14.69 -14.94 14.04
C SER A 509 -15.04 -13.58 13.39
N HIS A 510 -15.46 -13.60 12.12
CA HIS A 510 -16.00 -12.40 11.48
C HIS A 510 -17.36 -12.08 12.10
N PRO A 511 -17.66 -10.82 12.46
CA PRO A 511 -18.99 -10.40 12.90
C PRO A 511 -20.07 -10.70 11.84
N GLY A 512 -21.22 -11.31 12.22
CA GLY A 512 -22.34 -11.66 11.34
C GLY A 512 -22.71 -13.16 11.35
#